data_a0aa522210907b3b2c6ecdbcba4de9e6
#
_entry.id   a0aa522210907b3b2c6ecdbcba4de9e6
#
_cell.length_a   1.000
_cell.length_b   1.000
_cell.length_c   1.000
_cell.angle_alpha   90.00
_cell.angle_beta   90.00
_cell.angle_gamma   90.00
#
_symmetry.space_group_name_H-M   'P 1'
#
loop_
_entity.id
_entity.type
_entity.pdbx_description
1 polymer ?
#
loop_
_entity_poly.entity_id
_entity_poly.type
_entity_poly.pdbx_seq_one_letter_code
_entity_poly.pdbx_strand_id
1 'polypeptide(L)'
;QRSAQNIALAEMSGDRIGDSDDEEERILIPLSNSETVDELITLGTAIKSRRNKAQLVAVSIVKSDNTDPAAEKISERLLEKAVKTGAGMDHRVDTVLRYDLNIVNGIRNVAKEHKITDIVIGLRTQKDISDTFLGKLTQEVLSKCATTTLAYRPMQPMSTVKRYIVVIPENAEKEVGFPYWLISIWN
;
A
#
# COMPACT_ATOMS: atom_id res chain seq x y z
N GLN A 1 10.39 -20.73 21.47
CA GLN A 1 9.64 -21.22 20.28
C GLN A 1 8.12 -21.39 20.56
N ARG A 2 7.70 -21.85 21.75
CA ARG A 2 6.27 -21.97 22.11
C ARG A 2 5.54 -20.64 22.29
N SER A 3 6.22 -19.57 22.67
CA SER A 3 5.58 -18.25 22.91
C SER A 3 5.13 -17.57 21.61
N ALA A 4 5.89 -17.68 20.52
CA ALA A 4 5.50 -17.06 19.23
C ALA A 4 4.30 -17.78 18.59
N GLN A 5 4.24 -19.12 18.71
CA GLN A 5 3.09 -19.91 18.25
C GLN A 5 1.82 -19.62 19.07
N ASN A 6 1.95 -19.43 20.38
CA ASN A 6 0.82 -19.08 21.23
C ASN A 6 0.31 -17.66 20.98
N ILE A 7 1.17 -16.72 20.63
CA ILE A 7 0.78 -15.36 20.25
C ILE A 7 0.02 -15.40 18.91
N ALA A 8 0.54 -16.10 17.90
CA ALA A 8 -0.13 -16.22 16.61
C ALA A 8 -1.49 -16.95 16.71
N LEU A 9 -1.58 -17.99 17.55
CA LEU A 9 -2.84 -18.70 17.79
C LEU A 9 -3.84 -17.86 18.61
N ALA A 10 -3.39 -17.08 19.57
CA ALA A 10 -4.24 -16.15 20.33
C ALA A 10 -4.77 -15.01 19.43
N GLU A 11 -3.96 -14.51 18.51
CA GLU A 11 -4.37 -13.51 17.51
C GLU A 11 -5.36 -14.09 16.49
N MET A 12 -5.21 -15.35 16.09
CA MET A 12 -6.17 -16.05 15.23
C MET A 12 -7.46 -16.43 15.96
N SER A 13 -7.44 -16.60 17.28
CA SER A 13 -8.63 -17.00 18.09
C SER A 13 -9.54 -15.85 18.52
N GLY A 14 -9.26 -14.64 18.09
CA GLY A 14 -10.15 -13.49 18.29
C GLY A 14 -9.97 -12.76 19.64
N ASP A 15 -9.09 -13.21 20.52
CA ASP A 15 -8.88 -12.58 21.83
C ASP A 15 -8.14 -11.24 21.78
N ARG A 16 -7.53 -10.90 20.62
CA ARG A 16 -6.96 -9.56 20.36
C ARG A 16 -7.67 -8.78 19.26
N ILE A 17 -8.60 -9.40 18.55
CA ILE A 17 -9.45 -8.70 17.58
C ILE A 17 -10.51 -7.84 18.30
N GLY A 18 -10.63 -7.97 19.62
CA GLY A 18 -11.61 -7.28 20.43
C GLY A 18 -11.16 -6.02 21.18
N ASP A 19 -9.86 -5.73 21.27
CA ASP A 19 -9.39 -4.64 22.16
C ASP A 19 -8.49 -3.58 21.51
N SER A 20 -8.29 -3.63 20.21
CA SER A 20 -7.72 -2.53 19.41
C SER A 20 -8.77 -1.88 18.49
N ASP A 21 -9.97 -1.70 19.00
CA ASP A 21 -11.10 -1.06 18.28
C ASP A 21 -10.87 0.42 17.94
N ASP A 22 -9.70 0.99 18.23
CA ASP A 22 -9.39 2.41 18.03
C ASP A 22 -8.23 2.71 17.06
N GLU A 23 -7.52 1.74 16.51
CA GLU A 23 -6.56 2.04 15.46
C GLU A 23 -7.26 1.99 14.09
N GLU A 24 -7.69 3.15 13.62
CA GLU A 24 -8.19 3.31 12.25
C GLU A 24 -7.13 2.83 11.26
N GLU A 25 -7.48 1.80 10.47
CA GLU A 25 -6.67 1.36 9.35
C GLU A 25 -6.44 2.52 8.37
N ARG A 26 -5.19 2.80 8.02
CA ARG A 26 -4.80 3.88 7.11
C ARG A 26 -3.87 3.37 6.05
N ILE A 27 -4.34 3.38 4.82
CA ILE A 27 -3.62 2.82 3.67
C ILE A 27 -3.01 3.96 2.85
N LEU A 28 -1.68 3.96 2.73
CA LEU A 28 -0.93 4.90 1.91
C LEU A 28 -0.69 4.32 0.52
N ILE A 29 -0.96 5.12 -0.50
CA ILE A 29 -0.81 4.73 -1.91
C ILE A 29 0.12 5.76 -2.59
N PRO A 30 1.43 5.47 -2.70
CA PRO A 30 2.35 6.31 -3.45
C PRO A 30 2.07 6.25 -4.96
N LEU A 31 1.88 7.39 -5.58
CA LEU A 31 1.54 7.55 -6.98
C LEU A 31 2.69 8.19 -7.76
N SER A 32 3.07 7.59 -8.89
CA SER A 32 4.10 8.10 -9.79
C SER A 32 3.76 7.94 -11.29
N ASN A 33 2.72 7.18 -11.62
CA ASN A 33 2.30 6.90 -12.99
C ASN A 33 0.77 6.94 -13.10
N SER A 34 0.26 7.74 -14.04
CA SER A 34 -1.19 7.90 -14.26
C SER A 34 -1.89 6.61 -14.73
N GLU A 35 -1.17 5.70 -15.38
CA GLU A 35 -1.73 4.43 -15.88
C GLU A 35 -2.09 3.47 -14.74
N THR A 36 -1.41 3.57 -13.60
CA THR A 36 -1.59 2.64 -12.48
C THR A 36 -2.49 3.19 -11.37
N VAL A 37 -2.88 4.46 -11.42
CA VAL A 37 -3.67 5.11 -10.36
C VAL A 37 -4.97 4.37 -10.09
N ASP A 38 -5.75 4.08 -11.14
CA ASP A 38 -7.07 3.48 -10.99
C ASP A 38 -6.98 2.10 -10.34
N GLU A 39 -6.02 1.29 -10.80
CA GLU A 39 -5.80 -0.06 -10.26
C GLU A 39 -5.31 -0.05 -8.81
N LEU A 40 -4.42 0.88 -8.45
CA LEU A 40 -3.91 1.00 -7.08
C LEU A 40 -4.99 1.49 -6.12
N ILE A 41 -5.80 2.46 -6.52
CA ILE A 41 -6.93 2.93 -5.70
C ILE A 41 -7.98 1.82 -5.56
N THR A 42 -8.30 1.11 -6.64
CA THR A 42 -9.23 -0.03 -6.61
C THR A 42 -8.73 -1.12 -5.67
N LEU A 43 -7.44 -1.47 -5.74
CA LEU A 43 -6.83 -2.44 -4.83
C LEU A 43 -6.90 -1.96 -3.38
N GLY A 44 -6.54 -0.70 -3.10
CA GLY A 44 -6.61 -0.11 -1.77
C GLY A 44 -8.01 -0.18 -1.17
N THR A 45 -9.06 0.04 -2.00
CA THR A 45 -10.44 -0.11 -1.54
C THR A 45 -10.85 -1.57 -1.31
N ALA A 46 -10.29 -2.51 -2.07
CA ALA A 46 -10.63 -3.93 -1.96
C ALA A 46 -10.01 -4.60 -0.72
N ILE A 47 -8.77 -4.22 -0.35
CA ILE A 47 -8.04 -4.84 0.77
C ILE A 47 -8.38 -4.27 2.13
N LYS A 48 -9.06 -3.11 2.17
CA LYS A 48 -9.44 -2.50 3.44
C LYS A 48 -10.44 -3.39 4.20
N SER A 49 -10.30 -3.41 5.52
CA SER A 49 -11.23 -4.15 6.36
C SER A 49 -12.68 -3.67 6.17
N ARG A 50 -13.61 -4.60 6.00
CA ARG A 50 -15.05 -4.28 5.87
C ARG A 50 -15.64 -3.67 7.14
N ARG A 51 -15.01 -3.91 8.29
CA ARG A 51 -15.46 -3.43 9.60
C ARG A 51 -14.95 -2.04 9.91
N ASN A 52 -13.86 -1.63 9.28
CA ASN A 52 -13.19 -0.36 9.56
C ASN A 52 -13.42 0.62 8.41
N LYS A 53 -13.67 1.88 8.75
CA LYS A 53 -13.68 2.99 7.79
C LYS A 53 -12.23 3.34 7.41
N ALA A 54 -11.52 2.37 6.81
CA ALA A 54 -10.14 2.57 6.42
C ALA A 54 -9.99 3.83 5.58
N GLN A 55 -9.09 4.71 6.00
CA GLN A 55 -8.77 5.94 5.30
C GLN A 55 -7.75 5.65 4.20
N LEU A 56 -8.06 6.01 2.97
CA LEU A 56 -7.13 5.95 1.85
C LEU A 56 -6.40 7.29 1.72
N VAL A 57 -5.08 7.25 1.69
CA VAL A 57 -4.21 8.41 1.52
C VAL A 57 -3.37 8.22 0.26
N ALA A 58 -3.63 9.01 -0.77
CA ALA A 58 -2.80 9.04 -1.97
C ALA A 58 -1.68 10.07 -1.80
N VAL A 59 -0.44 9.69 -2.06
CA VAL A 59 0.71 10.59 -1.98
C VAL A 59 1.47 10.65 -3.30
N SER A 60 1.84 11.85 -3.71
CA SER A 60 2.81 12.07 -4.79
C SER A 60 4.00 12.85 -4.24
N ILE A 61 5.21 12.37 -4.53
CA ILE A 61 6.45 12.99 -4.06
C ILE A 61 7.12 13.72 -5.22
N VAL A 62 7.26 15.03 -5.08
CA VAL A 62 8.06 15.87 -5.97
C VAL A 62 9.46 15.99 -5.38
N LYS A 63 10.49 15.67 -6.16
CA LYS A 63 11.86 15.87 -5.69
C LYS A 63 12.15 17.35 -5.55
N SER A 64 12.65 17.77 -4.39
CA SER A 64 12.94 19.17 -4.08
C SER A 64 14.06 19.77 -4.95
N ASP A 65 14.90 18.93 -5.56
CA ASP A 65 15.93 19.33 -6.53
C ASP A 65 15.41 19.35 -7.97
N ASN A 66 14.17 18.98 -8.21
CA ASN A 66 13.55 19.02 -9.53
C ASN A 66 13.12 20.45 -9.86
N THR A 67 13.75 21.03 -10.86
CA THR A 67 13.47 22.39 -11.35
C THR A 67 12.42 22.43 -12.45
N ASP A 68 11.85 21.27 -12.84
CA ASP A 68 10.82 21.19 -13.87
C ASP A 68 9.45 21.63 -13.31
N PRO A 69 8.90 22.76 -13.77
CA PRO A 69 7.58 23.24 -13.33
C PRO A 69 6.43 22.26 -13.68
N ALA A 70 6.67 21.34 -14.62
CA ALA A 70 5.67 20.37 -15.00
C ALA A 70 5.54 19.23 -13.95
N ALA A 71 6.56 18.99 -13.16
CA ALA A 71 6.57 17.90 -12.17
C ALA A 71 5.46 18.03 -11.12
N GLU A 72 5.25 19.25 -10.63
CA GLU A 72 4.18 19.56 -9.67
C GLU A 72 2.80 19.33 -10.30
N LYS A 73 2.55 19.87 -11.51
CA LYS A 73 1.29 19.68 -12.23
C LYS A 73 1.00 18.20 -12.53
N ILE A 74 2.04 17.43 -12.85
CA ILE A 74 1.88 15.97 -13.05
C ILE A 74 1.44 15.34 -11.74
N SER A 75 2.07 15.67 -10.62
CA SER A 75 1.73 15.14 -9.31
C SER A 75 0.31 15.52 -8.88
N GLU A 76 -0.09 16.76 -9.08
CA GLU A 76 -1.46 17.24 -8.82
C GLU A 76 -2.49 16.41 -9.63
N ARG A 77 -2.26 16.21 -10.92
CA ARG A 77 -3.15 15.40 -11.79
C ARG A 77 -3.26 13.94 -11.33
N LEU A 78 -2.16 13.35 -10.82
CA LEU A 78 -2.19 12.01 -10.25
C LEU A 78 -3.10 11.95 -9.02
N LEU A 79 -2.98 12.94 -8.14
CA LEU A 79 -3.79 13.05 -6.94
C LEU A 79 -5.27 13.33 -7.25
N GLU A 80 -5.55 14.23 -8.19
CA GLU A 80 -6.92 14.49 -8.68
C GLU A 80 -7.56 13.23 -9.26
N LYS A 81 -6.79 12.47 -10.06
CA LYS A 81 -7.25 11.19 -10.62
C LYS A 81 -7.57 10.20 -9.51
N ALA A 82 -6.74 10.09 -8.48
CA ALA A 82 -6.99 9.21 -7.34
C ALA A 82 -8.29 9.56 -6.60
N VAL A 83 -8.52 10.84 -6.35
CA VAL A 83 -9.78 11.30 -5.73
C VAL A 83 -10.98 10.94 -6.59
N LYS A 84 -10.89 11.19 -7.90
CA LYS A 84 -11.99 10.87 -8.85
C LYS A 84 -12.27 9.37 -8.91
N THR A 85 -11.24 8.55 -8.93
CA THR A 85 -11.37 7.08 -8.94
C THR A 85 -12.02 6.59 -7.63
N GLY A 86 -11.57 7.08 -6.48
CA GLY A 86 -12.17 6.75 -5.18
C GLY A 86 -13.63 7.17 -5.09
N ALA A 87 -13.96 8.39 -5.52
CA ALA A 87 -15.33 8.88 -5.54
C ALA A 87 -16.26 8.04 -6.44
N GLY A 88 -15.75 7.51 -7.55
CA GLY A 88 -16.48 6.58 -8.42
C GLY A 88 -16.83 5.25 -7.75
N MET A 89 -16.17 4.90 -6.65
CA MET A 89 -16.41 3.69 -5.84
C MET A 89 -17.03 4.00 -4.47
N ASP A 90 -17.52 5.22 -4.27
CA ASP A 90 -18.09 5.72 -3.00
C ASP A 90 -17.05 5.70 -1.85
N HIS A 91 -15.77 5.93 -2.19
CA HIS A 91 -14.68 6.01 -1.23
C HIS A 91 -13.98 7.36 -1.27
N ARG A 92 -13.78 7.95 -0.08
CA ARG A 92 -12.97 9.15 0.06
C ARG A 92 -11.49 8.78 0.00
N VAL A 93 -10.74 9.54 -0.79
CA VAL A 93 -9.28 9.47 -0.87
C VAL A 93 -8.72 10.83 -0.45
N ASP A 94 -7.96 10.86 0.63
CA ASP A 94 -7.21 12.04 1.02
C ASP A 94 -5.91 12.13 0.22
N THR A 95 -5.45 13.34 -0.05
CA THR A 95 -4.28 13.55 -0.92
C THR A 95 -3.18 14.30 -0.21
N VAL A 96 -1.94 13.90 -0.47
CA VAL A 96 -0.74 14.55 0.03
C VAL A 96 0.22 14.80 -1.14
N LEU A 97 0.49 16.08 -1.43
CA LEU A 97 1.62 16.49 -2.27
C LEU A 97 2.79 16.78 -1.36
N ARG A 98 3.90 16.07 -1.53
CA ARG A 98 5.08 16.20 -0.68
C ARG A 98 6.31 16.56 -1.49
N TYR A 99 7.11 17.48 -0.98
CA TYR A 99 8.45 17.77 -1.50
C TYR A 99 9.49 17.12 -0.61
N ASP A 100 10.38 16.34 -1.18
CA ASP A 100 11.50 15.72 -0.48
C ASP A 100 12.67 15.49 -1.42
N LEU A 101 13.90 15.46 -0.90
CA LEU A 101 15.10 15.14 -1.69
C LEU A 101 15.12 13.68 -2.14
N ASN A 102 14.47 12.80 -1.37
CA ASN A 102 14.44 11.37 -1.63
C ASN A 102 12.99 10.84 -1.54
N ILE A 103 12.53 10.19 -2.60
CA ILE A 103 11.15 9.66 -2.69
C ILE A 103 10.82 8.72 -1.51
N VAL A 104 11.74 7.82 -1.14
CA VAL A 104 11.51 6.87 -0.04
C VAL A 104 11.42 7.58 1.30
N ASN A 105 12.25 8.60 1.52
CA ASN A 105 12.16 9.42 2.73
C ASN A 105 10.82 10.17 2.80
N GLY A 106 10.39 10.75 1.67
CA GLY A 106 9.07 11.39 1.56
C GLY A 106 7.93 10.43 1.94
N ILE A 107 7.93 9.23 1.37
CA ILE A 107 6.93 8.18 1.69
C ILE A 107 6.98 7.83 3.18
N ARG A 108 8.18 7.59 3.74
CA ARG A 108 8.35 7.26 5.16
C ARG A 108 7.87 8.37 6.09
N ASN A 109 8.16 9.61 5.75
CA ASN A 109 7.75 10.76 6.56
C ASN A 109 6.22 10.90 6.56
N VAL A 110 5.58 10.81 5.39
CA VAL A 110 4.12 10.81 5.28
C VAL A 110 3.51 9.63 6.03
N ALA A 111 4.10 8.43 5.93
CA ALA A 111 3.62 7.26 6.65
C ALA A 111 3.62 7.49 8.19
N LYS A 112 4.66 8.12 8.72
CA LYS A 112 4.72 8.47 10.14
C LYS A 112 3.75 9.58 10.53
N GLU A 113 3.69 10.66 9.76
CA GLU A 113 2.85 11.83 10.02
C GLU A 113 1.36 11.47 10.03
N HIS A 114 0.94 10.59 9.12
CA HIS A 114 -0.44 10.14 8.98
C HIS A 114 -0.76 8.84 9.72
N LYS A 115 0.17 8.29 10.52
CA LYS A 115 0.01 7.01 11.24
C LYS A 115 -0.47 5.89 10.33
N ILE A 116 0.20 5.74 9.18
CA ILE A 116 -0.15 4.74 8.18
C ILE A 116 0.12 3.34 8.72
N THR A 117 -0.84 2.44 8.54
CA THR A 117 -0.73 1.03 8.90
C THR A 117 -0.24 0.18 7.74
N ASP A 118 -0.65 0.52 6.52
CA ASP A 118 -0.39 -0.27 5.32
C ASP A 118 0.05 0.62 4.15
N ILE A 119 0.96 0.12 3.33
CA ILE A 119 1.38 0.78 2.08
C ILE A 119 1.04 -0.12 0.90
N VAL A 120 0.37 0.42 -0.11
CA VAL A 120 0.15 -0.24 -1.41
C VAL A 120 1.03 0.42 -2.44
N ILE A 121 2.06 -0.28 -2.93
CA ILE A 121 3.01 0.26 -3.89
C ILE A 121 2.88 -0.43 -5.25
N GLY A 122 2.76 0.37 -6.32
CA GLY A 122 2.71 -0.12 -7.70
C GLY A 122 4.10 -0.46 -8.23
N LEU A 123 4.23 -1.65 -8.82
CA LEU A 123 5.43 -2.08 -9.54
C LEU A 123 5.31 -1.68 -11.01
N ARG A 124 6.42 -1.27 -11.62
CA ARG A 124 6.47 -0.99 -13.07
C ARG A 124 6.28 -2.27 -13.87
N THR A 125 5.56 -2.14 -14.98
CA THR A 125 5.34 -3.24 -15.94
C THR A 125 6.48 -3.40 -16.94
N GLN A 126 7.36 -2.41 -17.11
CA GLN A 126 8.48 -2.48 -18.03
C GLN A 126 9.52 -3.51 -17.57
N LYS A 127 9.85 -4.39 -18.51
CA LYS A 127 10.89 -5.42 -18.38
C LYS A 127 12.27 -4.80 -18.65
N ASP A 128 12.81 -4.05 -17.73
CA ASP A 128 14.25 -3.80 -17.74
C ASP A 128 14.95 -5.01 -17.14
N ILE A 129 15.76 -5.67 -17.95
CA ILE A 129 16.44 -6.95 -17.66
C ILE A 129 17.42 -6.83 -16.47
N SER A 130 17.75 -5.60 -16.06
CA SER A 130 18.68 -5.29 -14.97
C SER A 130 18.03 -5.03 -13.61
N ASP A 131 16.71 -4.88 -13.55
CA ASP A 131 16.04 -4.57 -12.29
C ASP A 131 15.64 -5.84 -11.53
N THR A 132 15.97 -5.86 -10.26
CA THR A 132 15.44 -6.84 -9.30
C THR A 132 13.92 -6.91 -9.42
N PHE A 133 13.35 -8.09 -9.21
CA PHE A 133 11.91 -8.38 -9.37
C PHE A 133 10.99 -7.32 -8.73
N LEU A 134 11.37 -6.76 -7.57
CA LEU A 134 10.62 -5.75 -6.84
C LEU A 134 10.99 -4.31 -7.21
N GLY A 135 12.11 -4.08 -7.92
CA GLY A 135 12.66 -2.75 -8.14
C GLY A 135 13.26 -2.11 -6.88
N LYS A 136 14.25 -1.24 -7.10
CA LYS A 136 15.01 -0.60 -6.02
C LYS A 136 14.12 0.21 -5.06
N LEU A 137 13.16 0.97 -5.59
CA LEU A 137 12.27 1.80 -4.77
C LEU A 137 11.46 0.95 -3.78
N THR A 138 10.87 -0.14 -4.25
CA THR A 138 10.05 -1.03 -3.42
C THR A 138 10.89 -1.70 -2.34
N GLN A 139 12.10 -2.16 -2.68
CA GLN A 139 13.02 -2.73 -1.69
C GLN A 139 13.40 -1.72 -0.60
N GLU A 140 13.66 -0.47 -0.98
CA GLU A 140 13.96 0.58 -0.03
C GLU A 140 12.75 0.93 0.86
N VAL A 141 11.53 0.95 0.31
CA VAL A 141 10.30 1.15 1.11
C VAL A 141 10.14 0.00 2.11
N LEU A 142 10.25 -1.25 1.67
CA LEU A 142 10.16 -2.43 2.54
C LEU A 142 11.19 -2.41 3.67
N SER A 143 12.40 -1.90 3.42
CA SER A 143 13.47 -1.86 4.42
C SER A 143 13.38 -0.68 5.39
N LYS A 144 12.78 0.45 4.97
CA LYS A 144 12.79 1.71 5.71
C LYS A 144 11.46 2.09 6.35
N CYS A 145 10.35 1.51 5.86
CA CYS A 145 9.02 1.75 6.42
C CYS A 145 8.64 0.56 7.31
N ALA A 146 8.34 0.83 8.58
CA ALA A 146 7.88 -0.19 9.54
C ALA A 146 6.35 -0.36 9.43
N THR A 147 5.87 -0.68 8.23
CA THR A 147 4.46 -0.83 7.91
C THR A 147 4.26 -2.08 7.06
N THR A 148 3.08 -2.68 7.11
CA THR A 148 2.71 -3.71 6.14
C THR A 148 2.79 -3.11 4.74
N THR A 149 3.48 -3.77 3.81
CA THR A 149 3.63 -3.27 2.45
C THR A 149 3.17 -4.32 1.44
N LEU A 150 2.18 -3.94 0.65
CA LEU A 150 1.68 -4.72 -0.47
C LEU A 150 2.27 -4.19 -1.78
N ALA A 151 3.08 -4.99 -2.45
CA ALA A 151 3.64 -4.67 -3.76
C ALA A 151 2.76 -5.25 -4.86
N TYR A 152 2.17 -4.40 -5.69
CA TYR A 152 1.22 -4.79 -6.73
C TYR A 152 1.73 -4.47 -8.13
N ARG A 153 1.68 -5.44 -9.02
CA ARG A 153 1.99 -5.26 -10.44
C ARG A 153 0.71 -5.39 -11.26
N PRO A 154 0.13 -4.29 -11.75
CA PRO A 154 -1.05 -4.34 -12.60
C PRO A 154 -0.68 -4.92 -13.97
N MET A 155 -1.16 -6.12 -14.28
CA MET A 155 -0.97 -6.77 -15.58
C MET A 155 -2.23 -6.72 -16.44
N GLN A 156 -3.38 -6.61 -15.82
CA GLN A 156 -4.70 -6.46 -16.42
C GLN A 156 -5.65 -5.78 -15.43
N PRO A 157 -6.77 -5.18 -15.89
CA PRO A 157 -7.75 -4.59 -14.98
C PRO A 157 -8.27 -5.61 -13.96
N MET A 158 -8.32 -5.25 -12.68
CA MET A 158 -8.77 -6.14 -11.60
C MET A 158 -10.17 -6.70 -11.85
N SER A 159 -11.06 -5.92 -12.47
CA SER A 159 -12.42 -6.34 -12.85
C SER A 159 -12.44 -7.51 -13.84
N THR A 160 -11.35 -7.78 -14.54
CA THR A 160 -11.24 -8.89 -15.50
C THR A 160 -10.65 -10.17 -14.89
N VAL A 161 -10.15 -10.08 -13.65
CA VAL A 161 -9.56 -11.22 -12.95
C VAL A 161 -10.66 -12.13 -12.44
N LYS A 162 -10.70 -13.37 -12.95
CA LYS A 162 -11.72 -14.39 -12.60
C LYS A 162 -11.25 -15.38 -11.54
N ARG A 163 -9.95 -15.45 -11.29
CA ARG A 163 -9.37 -16.42 -10.37
C ARG A 163 -8.11 -15.89 -9.74
N TYR A 164 -7.99 -16.05 -8.44
CA TYR A 164 -6.80 -15.74 -7.67
C TYR A 164 -6.14 -17.04 -7.19
N ILE A 165 -4.82 -17.06 -7.23
CA ILE A 165 -4.00 -18.14 -6.68
C ILE A 165 -3.10 -17.53 -5.63
N VAL A 166 -3.21 -18.00 -4.41
CA VAL A 166 -2.34 -17.59 -3.30
C VAL A 166 -1.22 -18.61 -3.16
N VAL A 167 0.02 -18.16 -3.27
CA VAL A 167 1.21 -18.99 -3.04
C VAL A 167 1.77 -18.63 -1.68
N ILE A 168 1.74 -19.60 -0.77
CA ILE A 168 2.26 -19.44 0.59
C ILE A 168 3.67 -20.06 0.63
N PRO A 169 4.72 -19.29 0.94
CA PRO A 169 6.07 -19.83 1.09
C PRO A 169 6.15 -20.86 2.22
N GLU A 170 7.08 -21.78 2.11
CA GLU A 170 7.37 -22.73 3.18
C GLU A 170 7.76 -21.99 4.47
N ASN A 171 7.18 -22.40 5.59
CA ASN A 171 7.34 -21.80 6.91
C ASN A 171 6.82 -20.35 7.05
N ALA A 172 5.96 -19.88 6.16
CA ALA A 172 5.37 -18.54 6.25
C ALA A 172 4.61 -18.33 7.58
N GLU A 173 4.03 -19.38 8.13
CA GLU A 173 3.33 -19.35 9.43
C GLU A 173 4.24 -18.98 10.62
N LYS A 174 5.56 -18.99 10.43
CA LYS A 174 6.56 -18.56 11.43
C LYS A 174 6.87 -17.07 11.37
N GLU A 175 6.46 -16.41 10.29
CA GLU A 175 6.68 -14.98 10.09
C GLU A 175 5.66 -14.16 10.87
N VAL A 176 6.11 -13.12 11.56
CA VAL A 176 5.25 -12.26 12.40
C VAL A 176 4.13 -11.59 11.59
N GLY A 177 4.40 -11.25 10.32
CA GLY A 177 3.44 -10.62 9.43
C GLY A 177 2.41 -11.57 8.79
N PHE A 178 2.58 -12.88 8.93
CA PHE A 178 1.73 -13.87 8.25
C PHE A 178 0.23 -13.71 8.51
N PRO A 179 -0.25 -13.57 9.76
CA PRO A 179 -1.67 -13.40 10.03
C PRO A 179 -2.25 -12.15 9.37
N TYR A 180 -1.51 -11.05 9.36
CA TYR A 180 -1.96 -9.76 8.83
C TYR A 180 -2.18 -9.81 7.31
N TRP A 181 -1.19 -10.30 6.55
CA TRP A 181 -1.35 -10.37 5.10
C TRP A 181 -2.37 -11.44 4.68
N LEU A 182 -2.53 -12.51 5.45
CA LEU A 182 -3.55 -13.51 5.18
C LEU A 182 -4.96 -12.93 5.32
N ILE A 183 -5.21 -12.11 6.34
CA ILE A 183 -6.48 -11.39 6.52
C ILE A 183 -6.72 -10.43 5.35
N SER A 184 -5.69 -9.69 4.91
CA SER A 184 -5.80 -8.74 3.79
C SER A 184 -6.15 -9.43 2.46
N ILE A 185 -5.72 -10.69 2.26
CA ILE A 185 -6.09 -11.48 1.07
C ILE A 185 -7.52 -12.01 1.16
N TRP A 186 -7.99 -12.29 2.38
CA TRP A 186 -9.32 -12.87 2.61
C TRP A 186 -10.46 -11.85 2.53
N ASN A 187 -10.18 -10.56 2.75
CA ASN A 187 -11.16 -9.48 2.67
C ASN A 187 -11.56 -9.16 1.24
#